data_5dcf1fae5881c028986f2485fec94f4e
#
_entry.id   5dcf1fae5881c028986f2485fec94f4e
#
_cell.length_a   1.000
_cell.length_b   1.000
_cell.length_c   1.000
_cell.angle_alpha   90.00
_cell.angle_beta   90.00
_cell.angle_gamma   90.00
#
_symmetry.space_group_name_H-M   'P 1'
#
loop_
_entity.id
_entity.type
_entity.pdbx_description
1 polymer ?
#
loop_
_entity_poly.entity_id
_entity_poly.type
_entity_poly.pdbx_seq_one_letter_code
_entity_poly.pdbx_strand_id
1 'polypeptide(L)'
;MDYDKLIAPAAAAMRPSGIRKFFDLAAEMPECISLGVGEPDFKTPWAVREAGIESLEHGRTRYTSNAGLKELRAEIARYLDRRMGLKYDPAKE
;
A
#
# COMPACT_ATOMS: atom_id res chain seq x y z
N MET A 1 -10.00 33.18 -2.33
CA MET A 1 -10.87 32.22 -3.04
C MET A 1 -11.64 31.46 -1.98
N ASP A 2 -12.96 31.42 -2.06
CA ASP A 2 -13.81 30.75 -1.06
C ASP A 2 -13.96 29.29 -1.47
N TYR A 3 -13.13 28.42 -0.89
CA TYR A 3 -13.09 26.98 -1.25
C TYR A 3 -14.32 26.22 -0.77
N ASP A 4 -15.04 26.74 0.22
CA ASP A 4 -16.24 26.08 0.76
C ASP A 4 -17.37 26.02 -0.27
N LYS A 5 -17.37 26.96 -1.25
CA LYS A 5 -18.32 26.95 -2.36
C LYS A 5 -18.00 25.94 -3.47
N LEU A 6 -16.80 25.37 -3.48
CA LEU A 6 -16.33 24.40 -4.47
C LEU A 6 -16.51 22.96 -4.00
N ILE A 7 -16.76 22.76 -2.72
CA ILE A 7 -16.89 21.44 -2.09
C ILE A 7 -18.37 21.09 -1.95
N ALA A 8 -18.77 19.90 -2.39
CA ALA A 8 -20.14 19.42 -2.21
C ALA A 8 -20.52 19.45 -0.71
N PRO A 9 -21.74 19.89 -0.33
CA PRO A 9 -22.16 20.03 1.06
C PRO A 9 -21.98 18.74 1.87
N ALA A 10 -22.22 17.57 1.27
CA ALA A 10 -22.00 16.27 1.91
C ALA A 10 -20.53 16.02 2.26
N ALA A 11 -19.60 16.42 1.39
CA ALA A 11 -18.16 16.29 1.64
C ALA A 11 -17.69 17.31 2.71
N ALA A 12 -18.20 18.54 2.65
CA ALA A 12 -17.91 19.57 3.66
C ALA A 12 -18.39 19.19 5.07
N ALA A 13 -19.47 18.44 5.15
CA ALA A 13 -20.03 17.95 6.43
C ALA A 13 -19.29 16.73 7.00
N MET A 14 -18.38 16.09 6.25
CA MET A 14 -17.61 14.95 6.73
C MET A 14 -16.63 15.37 7.84
N ARG A 15 -16.73 14.69 8.98
CA ARG A 15 -15.78 14.91 10.07
C ARG A 15 -14.48 14.14 9.81
N PRO A 16 -13.30 14.74 10.08
CA PRO A 16 -12.03 14.03 10.05
C PRO A 16 -12.07 12.81 10.97
N SER A 17 -11.43 11.71 10.54
CA SER A 17 -11.28 10.53 11.41
C SER A 17 -10.46 10.89 12.64
N GLY A 18 -10.99 10.56 13.84
CA GLY A 18 -10.29 10.77 15.11
C GLY A 18 -9.07 9.85 15.31
N ILE A 19 -8.94 8.79 14.51
CA ILE A 19 -7.91 7.76 14.70
C ILE A 19 -6.48 8.33 14.54
N ARG A 20 -6.30 9.33 13.66
CA ARG A 20 -4.99 9.99 13.46
C ARG A 20 -4.47 10.66 14.71
N LYS A 21 -5.35 11.28 15.51
CA LYS A 21 -4.96 11.90 16.78
C LYS A 21 -4.33 10.93 17.77
N PHE A 22 -4.75 9.67 17.75
CA PHE A 22 -4.15 8.64 18.60
C PHE A 22 -2.76 8.23 18.10
N PHE A 23 -2.54 8.21 16.78
CA PHE A 23 -1.20 7.96 16.24
C PHE A 23 -0.23 9.10 16.56
N ASP A 24 -0.68 10.34 16.41
CA ASP A 24 0.12 11.52 16.75
C ASP A 24 0.49 11.49 18.23
N LEU A 25 -0.47 11.20 19.11
CA LEU A 25 -0.23 11.09 20.56
C LEU A 25 0.73 9.92 20.90
N ALA A 26 0.58 8.77 20.26
CA ALA A 26 1.45 7.63 20.46
C ALA A 26 2.89 7.92 20.00
N ALA A 27 3.06 8.69 18.92
CA ALA A 27 4.36 9.10 18.41
C ALA A 27 5.11 10.06 19.37
N GLU A 28 4.38 10.82 20.19
CA GLU A 28 4.94 11.70 21.23
C GLU A 28 5.35 10.94 22.51
N MET A 29 5.00 9.66 22.61
CA MET A 29 5.27 8.81 23.78
C MET A 29 6.34 7.75 23.46
N PRO A 30 7.65 8.02 23.69
CA PRO A 30 8.73 7.09 23.34
C PRO A 30 8.63 5.71 24.01
N GLU A 31 7.99 5.66 25.16
CA GLU A 31 7.78 4.43 25.93
C GLU A 31 6.58 3.60 25.42
N CYS A 32 5.81 4.14 24.47
CA CYS A 32 4.58 3.51 23.99
C CYS A 32 4.88 2.45 22.94
N ILE A 33 4.49 1.21 23.18
CA ILE A 33 4.45 0.17 22.15
C ILE A 33 3.13 0.30 21.42
N SER A 34 3.19 0.89 20.21
CA SER A 34 1.99 1.10 19.40
C SER A 34 1.56 -0.19 18.71
N LEU A 35 0.32 -0.61 18.91
CA LEU A 35 -0.36 -1.68 18.19
C LEU A 35 -1.42 -1.11 17.22
N GLY A 36 -1.35 0.19 16.94
CA GLY A 36 -2.38 0.90 16.17
C GLY A 36 -2.35 0.63 14.67
N VAL A 37 -1.19 0.37 14.11
CA VAL A 37 -1.01 0.07 12.68
C VAL A 37 -0.46 -1.33 12.54
N GLY A 38 -1.10 -2.14 11.69
CA GLY A 38 -0.64 -3.49 11.40
C GLY A 38 0.46 -3.49 10.35
N GLU A 39 1.64 -2.97 10.69
CA GLU A 39 2.81 -2.99 9.81
C GLU A 39 3.93 -3.82 10.41
N PRO A 40 4.70 -4.57 9.60
CA PRO A 40 5.88 -5.29 10.07
C PRO A 40 6.96 -4.33 10.54
N ASP A 41 7.60 -4.63 11.67
CA ASP A 41 8.75 -3.91 12.21
C ASP A 41 10.08 -4.31 11.55
N PHE A 42 10.08 -5.36 10.74
CA PHE A 42 11.23 -5.79 9.94
C PHE A 42 11.39 -4.95 8.69
N LYS A 43 12.62 -4.55 8.41
CA LYS A 43 12.93 -3.93 7.12
C LYS A 43 12.73 -4.93 5.99
N THR A 44 12.12 -4.47 4.88
CA THR A 44 12.03 -5.27 3.65
C THR A 44 13.39 -5.86 3.28
N PRO A 45 13.48 -7.15 2.94
CA PRO A 45 14.74 -7.80 2.56
C PRO A 45 15.50 -7.03 1.48
N TRP A 46 16.83 -7.03 1.58
CA TRP A 46 17.68 -6.22 0.70
C TRP A 46 17.41 -6.49 -0.79
N ALA A 47 17.34 -7.76 -1.19
CA ALA A 47 17.10 -8.13 -2.59
C ALA A 47 15.81 -7.53 -3.16
N VAL A 48 14.75 -7.40 -2.32
CA VAL A 48 13.49 -6.78 -2.75
C VAL A 48 13.64 -5.27 -2.90
N ARG A 49 14.37 -4.62 -1.97
CA ARG A 49 14.64 -3.18 -2.05
C ARG A 49 15.53 -2.84 -3.24
N GLU A 50 16.55 -3.64 -3.48
CA GLU A 50 17.48 -3.50 -4.61
C GLU A 50 16.73 -3.60 -5.95
N ALA A 51 15.88 -4.61 -6.13
CA ALA A 51 15.02 -4.73 -7.32
C ALA A 51 14.08 -3.53 -7.51
N GLY A 52 13.58 -2.94 -6.42
CA GLY A 52 12.79 -1.70 -6.45
C GLY A 52 13.62 -0.51 -6.94
N ILE A 53 14.84 -0.33 -6.43
CA ILE A 53 15.77 0.72 -6.84
C ILE A 53 16.09 0.56 -8.33
N GLU A 54 16.49 -0.63 -8.74
CA GLU A 54 16.81 -0.96 -10.14
C GLU A 54 15.63 -0.65 -11.07
N SER A 55 14.42 -0.95 -10.67
CA SER A 55 13.22 -0.66 -11.46
C SER A 55 13.04 0.84 -11.71
N LEU A 56 13.36 1.67 -10.73
CA LEU A 56 13.32 3.12 -10.85
C LEU A 56 14.45 3.67 -11.75
N GLU A 57 15.66 3.16 -11.57
CA GLU A 57 16.82 3.52 -12.40
C GLU A 57 16.60 3.19 -13.88
N HIS A 58 15.88 2.09 -14.18
CA HIS A 58 15.47 1.73 -15.53
C HIS A 58 14.20 2.44 -16.02
N GLY A 59 13.70 3.42 -15.28
CA GLY A 59 12.55 4.24 -15.68
C GLY A 59 11.22 3.46 -15.76
N ARG A 60 11.05 2.38 -15.00
CA ARG A 60 9.81 1.60 -14.94
C ARG A 60 8.75 2.31 -14.10
N THR A 61 8.40 3.53 -14.50
CA THR A 61 7.52 4.44 -13.73
C THR A 61 6.20 4.74 -14.45
N ARG A 62 5.80 3.89 -15.40
CA ARG A 62 4.58 4.09 -16.20
C ARG A 62 3.38 3.42 -15.56
N TYR A 63 2.20 3.89 -15.92
CA TYR A 63 0.94 3.23 -15.58
C TYR A 63 0.86 1.83 -16.17
N THR A 64 0.19 0.95 -15.46
CA THR A 64 -0.16 -0.40 -15.91
C THR A 64 -1.62 -0.44 -16.36
N SER A 65 -2.10 -1.60 -16.83
CA SER A 65 -3.52 -1.87 -16.96
C SER A 65 -4.22 -1.85 -15.57
N ASN A 66 -5.55 -1.74 -15.53
CA ASN A 66 -6.32 -1.77 -14.28
C ASN A 66 -6.07 -3.04 -13.46
N ALA A 67 -5.75 -4.15 -14.12
CA ALA A 67 -5.43 -5.43 -13.47
C ALA A 67 -3.96 -5.53 -13.00
N GLY A 68 -3.14 -4.49 -13.19
CA GLY A 68 -1.72 -4.49 -12.86
C GLY A 68 -0.83 -5.14 -13.92
N LEU A 69 0.44 -5.33 -13.60
CA LEU A 69 1.42 -5.96 -14.49
C LEU A 69 1.09 -7.45 -14.69
N LYS A 70 1.03 -7.87 -15.95
CA LYS A 70 0.78 -9.27 -16.32
C LYS A 70 1.83 -10.22 -15.73
N GLU A 71 3.08 -9.79 -15.77
CA GLU A 71 4.23 -10.52 -15.22
C GLU A 71 4.09 -10.72 -13.71
N LEU A 72 3.69 -9.68 -12.98
CA LEU A 72 3.48 -9.76 -11.54
C LEU A 72 2.35 -10.74 -11.19
N ARG A 73 1.23 -10.69 -11.90
CA ARG A 73 0.11 -11.63 -11.68
C ARG A 73 0.55 -13.08 -11.92
N ALA A 74 1.32 -13.32 -12.99
CA ALA A 74 1.85 -14.64 -13.28
C ALA A 74 2.80 -15.14 -12.16
N GLU A 75 3.64 -14.25 -11.61
CA GLU A 75 4.52 -14.62 -10.49
C GLU A 75 3.72 -14.89 -9.20
N ILE A 76 2.68 -14.11 -8.91
CA ILE A 76 1.80 -14.35 -7.77
C ILE A 76 1.15 -15.74 -7.90
N ALA A 77 0.58 -16.07 -9.06
CA ALA A 77 -0.03 -17.39 -9.29
C ALA A 77 0.99 -18.53 -9.10
N ARG A 78 2.21 -18.39 -9.63
CA ARG A 78 3.31 -19.35 -9.45
C ARG A 78 3.74 -19.46 -7.98
N TYR A 79 3.78 -18.36 -7.26
CA TYR A 79 4.12 -18.36 -5.84
C TYR A 79 3.07 -19.12 -5.01
N LEU A 80 1.79 -18.87 -5.25
CA LEU A 80 0.70 -19.51 -4.54
C LEU A 80 0.64 -21.02 -4.83
N ASP A 81 0.85 -21.44 -6.09
CA ASP A 81 0.94 -22.86 -6.45
C ASP A 81 2.12 -23.54 -5.71
N ARG A 82 3.31 -22.94 -5.80
CA ARG A 82 4.51 -23.51 -5.19
C ARG A 82 4.48 -23.57 -3.65
N ARG A 83 3.89 -22.56 -3.00
CA ARG A 83 3.93 -22.43 -1.53
C ARG A 83 2.71 -23.02 -0.84
N MET A 84 1.57 -23.04 -1.49
CA MET A 84 0.28 -23.39 -0.89
C MET A 84 -0.49 -24.46 -1.70
N GLY A 85 -0.02 -24.84 -2.89
CA GLY A 85 -0.72 -25.76 -3.78
C GLY A 85 -2.00 -25.19 -4.39
N LEU A 86 -2.15 -23.84 -4.37
CA LEU A 86 -3.32 -23.14 -4.90
C LEU A 86 -3.07 -22.72 -6.34
N LYS A 87 -3.93 -23.18 -7.25
CA LYS A 87 -3.83 -22.87 -8.68
C LYS A 87 -4.84 -21.80 -9.06
N TYR A 88 -4.33 -20.70 -9.59
CA TYR A 88 -5.11 -19.54 -10.07
C TYR A 88 -4.79 -19.24 -11.52
N ASP A 89 -5.80 -18.77 -12.29
CA ASP A 89 -5.61 -18.22 -13.62
C ASP A 89 -5.21 -16.73 -13.51
N PRO A 90 -3.93 -16.37 -13.78
CA PRO A 90 -3.47 -14.98 -13.61
C PRO A 90 -4.14 -13.98 -14.56
N ALA A 91 -4.98 -14.44 -15.47
CA ALA A 91 -5.75 -13.57 -16.38
C ALA A 91 -7.13 -13.20 -15.82
N LYS A 92 -7.66 -13.99 -14.88
CA LYS A 92 -9.05 -13.87 -14.40
C LYS A 92 -9.19 -13.63 -12.90
N GLU A 93 -8.17 -14.06 -12.11
CA GLU A 93 -8.24 -14.12 -10.65
C GLU A 93 -7.14 -13.31 -9.97
#